data_0957155860b0545dd9d8c1a08a65fdcb
#
_entry.id   0957155860b0545dd9d8c1a08a65fdcb
#
_cell.length_a   1.000
_cell.length_b   1.000
_cell.length_c   1.000
_cell.angle_alpha   90.00
_cell.angle_beta   90.00
_cell.angle_gamma   90.00
#
_symmetry.space_group_name_H-M   'P 1'
#
loop_
_entity.id
_entity.type
_entity.pdbx_description
1 polymer ?
#
loop_
_entity_poly.entity_id
_entity_poly.type
_entity_poly.pdbx_seq_one_letter_code
_entity_poly.pdbx_strand_id
1 'polypeptide(L)'
;MSGSPPLPTIVSKSSAIAVRPYSPTDAELWDNFVWQSNNGTFFHSQRFLSYHPEGRFKFHHLLFYRGTTLLAVLPAALMDNGQTLESPIGASYGSFVLPMLKYAENEQLVDALLDYAARQGFKKILLTPAPFIYQKKLIQDIDYALVFKGFDFDRHYISHAIQLENTDNFTKYFSSTARRYIHQCQRNSDLTIELCENYVGLDEFYPILLENKARHGAKPTHTLDELYRLKRLLPDHIFLFLVRLKGKAIGGSLVFLCNAQVALCFYNMLDYEFEAYHPIHYVMNKVVHWAISKGCKYLDIGVSQNVQHENQMTPAYSLIEFKEKFAAKGVLRSTFRKQL
;
A
#
# COMPACT_ATOMS: atom_id res chain seq x y z
N MET A 1 -12.98 54.09 -28.07
CA MET A 1 -12.84 52.67 -27.70
C MET A 1 -11.40 52.27 -27.96
N SER A 2 -10.56 52.33 -26.95
CA SER A 2 -9.15 52.00 -27.04
C SER A 2 -8.97 50.60 -26.45
N GLY A 3 -8.80 49.61 -27.35
CA GLY A 3 -8.48 48.26 -26.97
C GLY A 3 -7.03 48.17 -26.49
N SER A 4 -6.82 47.77 -25.26
CA SER A 4 -5.48 47.43 -24.74
C SER A 4 -4.94 46.21 -25.48
N PRO A 5 -3.67 46.21 -25.89
CA PRO A 5 -3.09 45.04 -26.54
C PRO A 5 -2.97 43.85 -25.52
N PRO A 6 -3.12 42.61 -26.00
CA PRO A 6 -2.97 41.45 -25.13
C PRO A 6 -1.51 41.37 -24.60
N LEU A 7 -1.37 41.11 -23.30
CA LEU A 7 -0.06 40.89 -22.66
C LEU A 7 0.62 39.70 -23.32
N PRO A 8 1.93 39.79 -23.62
CA PRO A 8 2.67 38.66 -24.17
C PRO A 8 2.74 37.53 -23.15
N THR A 9 2.19 36.40 -23.52
CA THR A 9 2.38 35.13 -22.76
C THR A 9 3.83 34.75 -22.84
N ILE A 10 4.62 35.05 -21.81
CA ILE A 10 5.97 34.52 -21.67
C ILE A 10 5.81 33.03 -21.33
N VAL A 11 5.72 32.18 -22.34
CA VAL A 11 5.92 30.76 -22.22
C VAL A 11 7.42 30.58 -21.98
N SER A 12 7.82 30.58 -20.73
CA SER A 12 9.14 30.06 -20.33
C SER A 12 9.23 28.66 -20.93
N LYS A 13 10.24 28.42 -21.81
CA LYS A 13 10.59 27.07 -22.25
C LYS A 13 11.01 26.27 -21.03
N SER A 14 10.01 25.70 -20.30
CA SER A 14 10.26 24.66 -19.33
C SER A 14 10.93 23.52 -20.09
N SER A 15 12.17 23.19 -19.73
CA SER A 15 12.89 22.07 -20.36
C SER A 15 12.01 20.81 -20.25
N ALA A 16 11.87 20.09 -21.36
CA ALA A 16 11.05 18.88 -21.45
C ALA A 16 11.50 17.86 -20.37
N ILE A 17 10.55 17.09 -19.83
CA ILE A 17 10.85 16.01 -18.90
C ILE A 17 11.42 14.82 -19.67
N ALA A 18 12.64 14.43 -19.35
CA ALA A 18 13.29 13.24 -19.87
C ALA A 18 12.91 12.02 -19.03
N VAL A 19 12.56 10.92 -19.71
CA VAL A 19 12.23 9.63 -19.07
C VAL A 19 13.28 8.61 -19.45
N ARG A 20 13.85 7.94 -18.46
CA ARG A 20 14.79 6.84 -18.70
C ARG A 20 14.47 5.63 -17.82
N PRO A 21 14.81 4.42 -18.27
CA PRO A 21 14.77 3.23 -17.44
C PRO A 21 15.75 3.33 -16.25
N TYR A 22 15.36 2.65 -15.17
CA TYR A 22 16.21 2.44 -14.00
C TYR A 22 17.41 1.55 -14.33
N SER A 23 18.52 1.82 -13.68
CA SER A 23 19.71 0.98 -13.64
C SER A 23 20.03 0.59 -12.19
N PRO A 24 20.64 -0.57 -11.90
CA PRO A 24 21.05 -0.95 -10.54
C PRO A 24 21.90 0.09 -9.81
N THR A 25 22.65 0.91 -10.55
CA THR A 25 23.42 2.03 -10.01
C THR A 25 22.57 3.17 -9.45
N ASP A 26 21.26 3.19 -9.78
CA ASP A 26 20.32 4.20 -9.29
C ASP A 26 19.69 3.80 -7.94
N ALA A 27 19.96 2.62 -7.39
CA ALA A 27 19.22 2.06 -6.26
C ALA A 27 19.21 2.98 -5.03
N GLU A 28 20.33 3.54 -4.65
CA GLU A 28 20.44 4.46 -3.51
C GLU A 28 19.70 5.79 -3.78
N LEU A 29 19.90 6.36 -4.97
CA LEU A 29 19.19 7.57 -5.40
C LEU A 29 17.69 7.36 -5.38
N TRP A 30 17.22 6.21 -5.91
CA TRP A 30 15.82 5.83 -5.95
C TRP A 30 15.21 5.72 -4.55
N ASP A 31 15.82 4.94 -3.66
CA ASP A 31 15.29 4.71 -2.31
C ASP A 31 15.29 6.00 -1.49
N ASN A 32 16.33 6.83 -1.58
CA ASN A 32 16.37 8.15 -0.94
C ASN A 32 15.26 9.06 -1.46
N PHE A 33 15.01 9.07 -2.78
CA PHE A 33 13.93 9.84 -3.38
C PHE A 33 12.55 9.36 -2.91
N VAL A 34 12.31 8.05 -2.86
CA VAL A 34 11.05 7.47 -2.36
C VAL A 34 10.76 7.94 -0.94
N TRP A 35 11.73 7.85 -0.03
CA TRP A 35 11.52 8.25 1.38
C TRP A 35 11.29 9.76 1.56
N GLN A 36 11.87 10.59 0.70
CA GLN A 36 11.68 12.05 0.73
C GLN A 36 10.38 12.49 0.06
N SER A 37 9.83 11.70 -0.84
CA SER A 37 8.61 12.00 -1.61
C SER A 37 7.37 12.18 -0.74
N ASN A 38 6.34 12.83 -1.29
CA ASN A 38 5.07 13.06 -0.61
C ASN A 38 4.27 11.78 -0.40
N ASN A 39 4.28 10.89 -1.39
CA ASN A 39 3.47 9.66 -1.43
C ASN A 39 4.31 8.36 -1.40
N GLY A 40 5.60 8.47 -1.07
CA GLY A 40 6.50 7.33 -1.00
C GLY A 40 6.11 6.36 0.13
N THR A 41 6.22 5.07 -0.18
CA THR A 41 6.08 3.97 0.77
C THR A 41 7.20 2.96 0.55
N PHE A 42 7.42 2.05 1.50
CA PHE A 42 8.44 1.02 1.30
C PHE A 42 8.13 0.10 0.10
N PHE A 43 6.86 -0.04 -0.32
CA PHE A 43 6.48 -0.79 -1.53
C PHE A 43 7.12 -0.25 -2.82
N HIS A 44 7.50 1.02 -2.82
CA HIS A 44 8.14 1.68 -3.96
C HIS A 44 9.66 1.57 -3.94
N SER A 45 10.27 1.12 -2.83
CA SER A 45 11.72 1.05 -2.68
C SER A 45 12.31 -0.12 -3.46
N GLN A 46 13.51 0.05 -3.99
CA GLN A 46 14.27 -1.03 -4.63
C GLN A 46 14.61 -2.13 -3.62
N ARG A 47 14.84 -1.75 -2.36
CA ARG A 47 15.05 -2.70 -1.27
C ARG A 47 13.85 -3.63 -1.09
N PHE A 48 12.62 -3.12 -1.13
CA PHE A 48 11.42 -3.98 -1.11
C PHE A 48 11.32 -4.80 -2.39
N LEU A 49 11.41 -4.18 -3.56
CA LEU A 49 11.21 -4.87 -4.83
C LEU A 49 12.23 -6.01 -5.06
N SER A 50 13.41 -5.94 -4.43
CA SER A 50 14.45 -6.96 -4.50
C SER A 50 14.16 -8.24 -3.70
N TYR A 51 13.07 -8.31 -2.89
CA TYR A 51 12.75 -9.54 -2.19
C TYR A 51 12.22 -10.65 -3.12
N HIS A 52 11.69 -10.27 -4.27
CA HIS A 52 11.21 -11.24 -5.25
C HIS A 52 12.35 -12.10 -5.80
N PRO A 53 12.09 -13.37 -6.08
CA PRO A 53 13.05 -14.21 -6.81
C PRO A 53 13.45 -13.56 -8.13
N GLU A 54 14.72 -13.72 -8.51
CA GLU A 54 15.24 -13.24 -9.78
C GLU A 54 14.45 -13.84 -10.96
N GLY A 55 14.13 -12.99 -11.94
CA GLY A 55 13.39 -13.40 -13.13
C GLY A 55 11.87 -13.56 -12.94
N ARG A 56 11.34 -13.43 -11.70
CA ARG A 56 9.89 -13.54 -11.45
C ARG A 56 9.07 -12.48 -12.18
N PHE A 57 9.61 -11.26 -12.27
CA PHE A 57 8.98 -10.13 -12.94
C PHE A 57 9.96 -9.46 -13.90
N LYS A 58 9.47 -9.03 -15.06
CA LYS A 58 10.23 -8.21 -15.98
C LYS A 58 10.10 -6.74 -15.56
N PHE A 59 10.84 -6.35 -14.51
CA PHE A 59 10.82 -4.98 -14.01
C PHE A 59 11.24 -3.98 -15.08
N HIS A 60 10.55 -2.86 -15.11
CA HIS A 60 10.76 -1.74 -16.02
C HIS A 60 10.49 -0.42 -15.31
N HIS A 61 11.28 -0.16 -14.26
CA HIS A 61 11.15 1.05 -13.46
C HIS A 61 11.65 2.27 -14.24
N LEU A 62 11.00 3.43 -14.03
CA LEU A 62 11.28 4.66 -14.75
C LEU A 62 11.66 5.80 -13.81
N LEU A 63 12.60 6.64 -14.27
CA LEU A 63 12.99 7.90 -13.63
C LEU A 63 12.65 9.06 -14.57
N PHE A 64 12.11 10.14 -14.00
CA PHE A 64 11.65 11.33 -14.69
C PHE A 64 12.50 12.53 -14.27
N TYR A 65 13.21 13.15 -15.22
CA TYR A 65 14.15 14.23 -14.98
C TYR A 65 13.76 15.51 -15.71
N ARG A 66 13.93 16.66 -15.04
CA ARG A 66 14.02 17.96 -15.70
C ARG A 66 15.45 18.48 -15.58
N GLY A 67 16.19 18.49 -16.69
CA GLY A 67 17.64 18.68 -16.65
C GLY A 67 18.30 17.62 -15.78
N THR A 68 18.93 18.02 -14.68
CA THR A 68 19.56 17.12 -13.70
C THR A 68 18.67 16.82 -12.49
N THR A 69 17.51 17.45 -12.38
CA THR A 69 16.61 17.29 -11.22
C THR A 69 15.68 16.10 -11.42
N LEU A 70 15.73 15.13 -10.51
CA LEU A 70 14.77 14.02 -10.46
C LEU A 70 13.43 14.55 -9.92
N LEU A 71 12.36 14.41 -10.70
CA LEU A 71 11.02 14.87 -10.36
C LEU A 71 10.09 13.76 -9.87
N ALA A 72 10.25 12.55 -10.44
CA ALA A 72 9.43 11.41 -10.07
C ALA A 72 10.16 10.10 -10.38
N VAL A 73 9.74 9.05 -9.69
CA VAL A 73 10.04 7.67 -10.05
C VAL A 73 8.75 6.88 -10.21
N LEU A 74 8.78 5.82 -11.03
CA LEU A 74 7.63 4.96 -11.29
C LEU A 74 8.07 3.51 -11.27
N PRO A 75 7.81 2.78 -10.16
CA PRO A 75 8.08 1.35 -10.09
C PRO A 75 7.10 0.60 -10.99
N ALA A 76 7.58 -0.11 -11.99
CA ALA A 76 6.72 -0.82 -12.95
C ALA A 76 7.38 -2.10 -13.46
N ALA A 77 6.58 -2.93 -14.12
CA ALA A 77 7.03 -4.09 -14.88
C ALA A 77 6.26 -4.21 -16.19
N LEU A 78 6.81 -5.03 -17.09
CA LEU A 78 6.21 -5.31 -18.38
C LEU A 78 5.37 -6.61 -18.30
N MET A 79 4.12 -6.50 -18.70
CA MET A 79 3.16 -7.59 -18.79
C MET A 79 2.75 -7.81 -20.27
N ASP A 80 1.97 -8.86 -20.53
CA ASP A 80 1.40 -9.15 -21.85
C ASP A 80 2.46 -9.15 -22.96
N ASN A 81 3.53 -9.93 -22.76
CA ASN A 81 4.69 -10.01 -23.68
C ASN A 81 5.36 -8.64 -23.92
N GLY A 82 5.33 -7.74 -22.95
CA GLY A 82 5.94 -6.42 -23.06
C GLY A 82 5.03 -5.35 -23.64
N GLN A 83 3.76 -5.62 -23.86
CA GLN A 83 2.81 -4.65 -24.41
C GLN A 83 2.12 -3.79 -23.36
N THR A 84 2.11 -4.24 -22.09
CA THR A 84 1.51 -3.49 -20.97
C THR A 84 2.59 -3.05 -19.99
N LEU A 85 2.61 -1.74 -19.69
CA LEU A 85 3.36 -1.18 -18.55
C LEU A 85 2.42 -1.18 -17.34
N GLU A 86 2.72 -1.98 -16.31
CA GLU A 86 1.90 -2.08 -15.11
C GLU A 86 2.68 -1.66 -13.86
N SER A 87 2.07 -0.81 -13.06
CA SER A 87 2.61 -0.29 -11.81
C SER A 87 1.53 -0.29 -10.73
N PRO A 88 1.69 -1.13 -9.68
CA PRO A 88 2.83 -2.01 -9.40
C PRO A 88 2.69 -3.41 -10.00
N ILE A 89 3.81 -4.12 -10.02
CA ILE A 89 3.85 -5.58 -10.03
C ILE A 89 4.66 -6.04 -8.81
N GLY A 90 4.16 -7.06 -8.11
CA GLY A 90 4.83 -7.60 -6.92
C GLY A 90 4.76 -6.69 -5.68
N ALA A 91 3.93 -5.65 -5.70
CA ALA A 91 3.73 -4.72 -4.59
C ALA A 91 2.25 -4.36 -4.45
N SER A 92 1.86 -3.80 -3.30
CA SER A 92 0.47 -3.35 -3.11
C SER A 92 0.16 -2.07 -3.87
N TYR A 93 1.13 -1.17 -4.00
CA TYR A 93 0.98 0.16 -4.59
C TYR A 93 2.16 0.49 -5.49
N GLY A 94 1.90 1.30 -6.51
CA GLY A 94 2.87 1.81 -7.46
C GLY A 94 2.50 3.20 -7.95
N SER A 95 2.48 3.42 -9.29
CA SER A 95 2.24 4.71 -9.93
C SER A 95 3.40 5.69 -9.69
N PHE A 96 3.18 6.96 -9.98
CA PHE A 96 4.18 8.00 -9.75
C PHE A 96 4.45 8.19 -8.27
N VAL A 97 5.72 8.13 -7.88
CA VAL A 97 6.23 8.55 -6.58
C VAL A 97 6.91 9.89 -6.77
N LEU A 98 6.44 10.92 -6.06
CA LEU A 98 6.86 12.30 -6.34
C LEU A 98 6.76 13.19 -5.07
N PRO A 99 7.54 14.28 -5.01
CA PRO A 99 7.37 15.33 -4.00
C PRO A 99 6.11 16.15 -4.29
N MET A 100 5.90 17.21 -3.54
CA MET A 100 4.89 18.21 -3.90
C MET A 100 5.34 19.00 -5.13
N LEU A 101 4.62 18.85 -6.23
CA LEU A 101 4.86 19.56 -7.48
C LEU A 101 3.69 20.50 -7.77
N LYS A 102 3.91 21.49 -8.65
CA LYS A 102 2.82 22.30 -9.20
C LYS A 102 1.97 21.45 -10.15
N TYR A 103 0.70 21.77 -10.29
CA TYR A 103 -0.20 21.03 -11.19
C TYR A 103 0.37 20.89 -12.62
N ALA A 104 0.91 21.97 -13.21
CA ALA A 104 1.52 21.92 -14.52
C ALA A 104 2.71 20.94 -14.64
N GLU A 105 3.41 20.69 -13.54
CA GLU A 105 4.49 19.69 -13.52
C GLU A 105 3.95 18.27 -13.46
N ASN A 106 2.87 18.06 -12.72
CA ASN A 106 2.15 16.76 -12.71
C ASN A 106 1.61 16.44 -14.11
N GLU A 107 1.02 17.42 -14.79
CA GLU A 107 0.52 17.25 -16.16
C GLU A 107 1.68 16.89 -17.13
N GLN A 108 2.82 17.58 -17.05
CA GLN A 108 4.00 17.30 -17.85
C GLN A 108 4.60 15.90 -17.57
N LEU A 109 4.52 15.41 -16.33
CA LEU A 109 4.94 14.04 -15.99
C LEU A 109 4.08 13.00 -16.70
N VAL A 110 2.76 13.22 -16.75
CA VAL A 110 1.85 12.32 -17.47
C VAL A 110 2.12 12.35 -18.97
N ASP A 111 2.29 13.53 -19.55
CA ASP A 111 2.66 13.69 -20.98
C ASP A 111 3.98 12.94 -21.29
N ALA A 112 5.00 13.11 -20.45
CA ALA A 112 6.29 12.43 -20.62
C ALA A 112 6.17 10.90 -20.53
N LEU A 113 5.30 10.37 -19.65
CA LEU A 113 5.01 8.94 -19.59
C LEU A 113 4.31 8.46 -20.87
N LEU A 114 3.32 9.18 -21.37
CA LEU A 114 2.60 8.82 -22.60
C LEU A 114 3.53 8.84 -23.82
N ASP A 115 4.36 9.86 -23.95
CA ASP A 115 5.37 9.95 -25.03
C ASP A 115 6.41 8.82 -24.94
N TYR A 116 6.84 8.49 -23.72
CA TYR A 116 7.75 7.35 -23.51
C TYR A 116 7.07 6.04 -23.92
N ALA A 117 5.84 5.81 -23.47
CA ALA A 117 5.10 4.58 -23.76
C ALA A 117 4.85 4.41 -25.28
N ALA A 118 4.51 5.51 -25.98
CA ALA A 118 4.35 5.50 -27.43
C ALA A 118 5.64 5.12 -28.16
N ARG A 119 6.79 5.71 -27.75
CA ARG A 119 8.10 5.37 -28.33
C ARG A 119 8.52 3.91 -28.08
N GLN A 120 8.12 3.34 -26.93
CA GLN A 120 8.38 1.92 -26.61
C GLN A 120 7.38 0.95 -27.28
N GLY A 121 6.31 1.47 -27.90
CA GLY A 121 5.28 0.66 -28.56
C GLY A 121 4.34 -0.05 -27.57
N PHE A 122 4.23 0.43 -26.33
CA PHE A 122 3.27 -0.11 -25.38
C PHE A 122 1.85 0.11 -25.89
N LYS A 123 0.95 -0.79 -25.52
CA LYS A 123 -0.48 -0.75 -25.89
C LYS A 123 -1.37 -0.35 -24.73
N LYS A 124 -0.87 -0.55 -23.52
CA LYS A 124 -1.65 -0.30 -22.30
C LYS A 124 -0.74 0.16 -21.15
N ILE A 125 -1.27 1.05 -20.33
CA ILE A 125 -0.68 1.45 -19.05
C ILE A 125 -1.70 1.17 -17.95
N LEU A 126 -1.26 0.54 -16.85
CA LEU A 126 -2.03 0.35 -15.63
C LEU A 126 -1.26 0.96 -14.45
N LEU A 127 -1.90 1.84 -13.68
CA LEU A 127 -1.28 2.51 -12.53
C LEU A 127 -2.18 2.36 -11.30
N THR A 128 -1.66 1.78 -10.22
CA THR A 128 -2.38 1.67 -8.93
C THR A 128 -1.62 2.44 -7.85
N PRO A 129 -1.89 3.75 -7.68
CA PRO A 129 -1.27 4.54 -6.62
C PRO A 129 -1.67 4.05 -5.23
N ALA A 130 -0.84 4.36 -4.24
CA ALA A 130 -1.24 4.23 -2.85
C ALA A 130 -2.43 5.17 -2.57
N PRO A 131 -3.42 4.74 -1.76
CA PRO A 131 -4.51 5.62 -1.34
C PRO A 131 -4.00 6.93 -0.74
N PHE A 132 -4.78 8.01 -0.85
CA PHE A 132 -4.37 9.35 -0.42
C PHE A 132 -3.93 9.44 1.07
N ILE A 133 -4.42 8.54 1.93
CA ILE A 133 -4.02 8.47 3.34
C ILE A 133 -2.52 8.21 3.55
N TYR A 134 -1.83 7.66 2.54
CA TYR A 134 -0.38 7.39 2.57
C TYR A 134 0.45 8.64 2.28
N GLN A 135 -0.16 9.74 1.86
CA GLN A 135 0.53 10.98 1.52
C GLN A 135 0.86 11.80 2.78
N LYS A 136 2.05 12.42 2.81
CA LYS A 136 2.45 13.36 3.87
C LYS A 136 1.56 14.61 3.87
N LYS A 137 1.21 15.08 2.68
CA LYS A 137 0.25 16.16 2.42
C LYS A 137 -0.78 15.64 1.42
N LEU A 138 -2.06 15.85 1.70
CA LEU A 138 -3.16 15.35 0.86
C LEU A 138 -3.24 16.18 -0.42
N ILE A 139 -2.73 15.63 -1.53
CA ILE A 139 -2.67 16.24 -2.85
C ILE A 139 -3.04 15.19 -3.90
N GLN A 140 -4.00 15.50 -4.76
CA GLN A 140 -4.47 14.59 -5.82
C GLN A 140 -4.24 15.16 -7.24
N ASP A 141 -3.30 16.09 -7.39
CA ASP A 141 -3.01 16.74 -8.67
C ASP A 141 -2.58 15.74 -9.74
N ILE A 142 -1.76 14.75 -9.37
CA ILE A 142 -1.32 13.71 -10.32
C ILE A 142 -2.48 12.79 -10.72
N ASP A 143 -3.38 12.45 -9.81
CA ASP A 143 -4.54 11.61 -10.09
C ASP A 143 -5.48 12.35 -11.06
N TYR A 144 -5.72 13.64 -10.82
CA TYR A 144 -6.50 14.48 -11.73
C TYR A 144 -5.82 14.62 -13.10
N ALA A 145 -4.49 14.84 -13.14
CA ALA A 145 -3.74 14.93 -14.40
C ALA A 145 -3.84 13.63 -15.23
N LEU A 146 -3.80 12.45 -14.58
CA LEU A 146 -4.03 11.17 -15.25
C LEU A 146 -5.40 11.14 -15.94
N VAL A 147 -6.48 11.46 -15.20
CA VAL A 147 -7.85 11.48 -15.76
C VAL A 147 -7.96 12.52 -16.87
N PHE A 148 -7.42 13.71 -16.67
CA PHE A 148 -7.43 14.80 -17.69
C PHE A 148 -6.72 14.39 -18.97
N LYS A 149 -5.65 13.59 -18.89
CA LYS A 149 -4.93 13.00 -20.04
C LYS A 149 -5.57 11.72 -20.57
N GLY A 150 -6.80 11.42 -20.16
CA GLY A 150 -7.64 10.35 -20.70
C GLY A 150 -7.29 8.96 -20.16
N PHE A 151 -6.81 8.85 -18.92
CA PHE A 151 -6.86 7.60 -18.19
C PHE A 151 -8.25 7.38 -17.64
N ASP A 152 -8.78 6.18 -17.83
CA ASP A 152 -10.02 5.70 -17.23
C ASP A 152 -9.72 4.95 -15.93
N PHE A 153 -10.75 4.72 -15.13
CA PHE A 153 -10.67 3.81 -14.00
C PHE A 153 -10.85 2.37 -14.47
N ASP A 154 -9.84 1.53 -14.21
CA ASP A 154 -9.94 0.08 -14.44
C ASP A 154 -10.67 -0.59 -13.28
N ARG A 155 -10.26 -0.26 -12.05
CA ARG A 155 -10.82 -0.78 -10.80
C ARG A 155 -10.87 0.31 -9.75
N HIS A 156 -11.98 0.34 -9.01
CA HIS A 156 -12.15 1.15 -7.81
C HIS A 156 -12.42 0.21 -6.63
N TYR A 157 -11.39 -0.15 -5.90
CA TYR A 157 -11.58 -0.97 -4.71
C TYR A 157 -11.78 -0.07 -3.49
N ILE A 158 -12.48 -0.61 -2.49
CA ILE A 158 -12.59 0.03 -1.18
C ILE A 158 -11.64 -0.68 -0.20
N SER A 159 -10.67 0.05 0.34
CA SER A 159 -9.92 -0.34 1.54
C SER A 159 -10.61 0.22 2.77
N HIS A 160 -10.31 -0.30 3.95
CA HIS A 160 -10.79 0.28 5.20
C HIS A 160 -9.60 0.67 6.06
N ALA A 161 -9.62 1.91 6.54
CA ALA A 161 -8.57 2.43 7.40
C ALA A 161 -9.16 3.06 8.67
N ILE A 162 -8.44 2.92 9.76
CA ILE A 162 -8.71 3.57 11.03
C ILE A 162 -7.91 4.86 11.06
N GLN A 163 -8.59 6.01 11.18
CA GLN A 163 -7.92 7.27 11.47
C GLN A 163 -7.52 7.27 12.94
N LEU A 164 -6.24 7.39 13.20
CA LEU A 164 -5.68 7.31 14.54
C LEU A 164 -5.60 8.71 15.18
N GLU A 165 -5.96 8.77 16.44
CA GLU A 165 -5.77 9.92 17.30
C GLU A 165 -4.72 9.59 18.36
N ASN A 166 -3.88 10.55 18.71
CA ASN A 166 -2.91 10.38 19.79
C ASN A 166 -3.62 10.40 21.15
N THR A 167 -4.11 9.24 21.56
CA THR A 167 -4.81 9.04 22.83
C THR A 167 -4.50 7.66 23.41
N ASP A 168 -4.30 7.58 24.70
CA ASP A 168 -4.07 6.32 25.42
C ASP A 168 -5.30 5.42 25.44
N ASN A 169 -6.48 5.97 25.23
CA ASN A 169 -7.75 5.22 25.23
C ASN A 169 -8.43 5.24 23.87
N PHE A 170 -7.73 4.83 22.81
CA PHE A 170 -8.35 4.74 21.48
C PHE A 170 -9.47 3.70 21.40
N THR A 171 -9.42 2.67 22.24
CA THR A 171 -10.45 1.60 22.31
C THR A 171 -11.87 2.15 22.52
N LYS A 172 -12.02 3.35 23.08
CA LYS A 172 -13.33 4.00 23.25
C LYS A 172 -14.11 4.19 21.94
N TYR A 173 -13.39 4.33 20.80
CA TYR A 173 -14.00 4.51 19.47
C TYR A 173 -14.48 3.20 18.83
N PHE A 174 -14.10 2.05 19.38
CA PHE A 174 -14.55 0.76 18.89
C PHE A 174 -16.02 0.50 19.27
N SER A 175 -16.69 -0.33 18.52
CA SER A 175 -18.05 -0.76 18.84
C SER A 175 -18.14 -1.40 20.24
N SER A 176 -19.32 -1.36 20.86
CA SER A 176 -19.55 -2.01 22.15
C SER A 176 -19.20 -3.51 22.14
N THR A 177 -19.50 -4.18 21.03
CA THR A 177 -19.17 -5.60 20.83
C THR A 177 -17.65 -5.82 20.80
N ALA A 178 -16.90 -5.03 20.03
CA ALA A 178 -15.45 -5.15 19.97
C ALA A 178 -14.81 -4.88 21.34
N ARG A 179 -15.27 -3.83 22.04
CA ARG A 179 -14.80 -3.52 23.41
C ARG A 179 -15.04 -4.67 24.38
N ARG A 180 -16.25 -5.27 24.34
CA ARG A 180 -16.59 -6.42 25.18
C ARG A 180 -15.65 -7.59 24.96
N TYR A 181 -15.37 -7.96 23.70
CA TYR A 181 -14.46 -9.05 23.35
C TYR A 181 -13.02 -8.76 23.78
N ILE A 182 -12.54 -7.54 23.57
CA ILE A 182 -11.22 -7.10 24.03
C ILE A 182 -11.12 -7.25 25.56
N HIS A 183 -12.12 -6.79 26.33
CA HIS A 183 -12.14 -6.95 27.78
C HIS A 183 -12.18 -8.40 28.22
N GLN A 184 -12.90 -9.28 27.51
CA GLN A 184 -12.87 -10.72 27.80
C GLN A 184 -11.47 -11.28 27.62
N CYS A 185 -10.79 -10.95 26.52
CA CYS A 185 -9.41 -11.35 26.27
C CYS A 185 -8.46 -10.86 27.38
N GLN A 186 -8.55 -9.59 27.77
CA GLN A 186 -7.69 -8.96 28.78
C GLN A 186 -7.86 -9.59 30.19
N ARG A 187 -9.03 -10.16 30.49
CA ARG A 187 -9.29 -10.84 31.76
C ARG A 187 -8.83 -12.31 31.76
N ASN A 188 -8.55 -12.86 30.60
CA ASN A 188 -8.10 -14.25 30.48
C ASN A 188 -6.58 -14.29 30.65
N SER A 189 -6.11 -14.75 31.80
CA SER A 189 -4.69 -14.87 32.12
C SER A 189 -3.92 -15.85 31.23
N ASP A 190 -4.63 -16.78 30.57
CA ASP A 190 -4.03 -17.72 29.63
C ASP A 190 -3.78 -17.13 28.25
N LEU A 191 -4.36 -15.94 27.95
CA LEU A 191 -4.16 -15.23 26.69
C LEU A 191 -3.06 -14.17 26.82
N THR A 192 -2.12 -14.21 25.89
CA THR A 192 -1.06 -13.21 25.78
C THR A 192 -0.96 -12.67 24.35
N ILE A 193 -0.45 -11.45 24.20
CA ILE A 193 -0.04 -10.89 22.91
C ILE A 193 1.42 -10.49 22.99
N GLU A 194 2.20 -10.96 22.05
CA GLU A 194 3.60 -10.55 21.88
C GLU A 194 3.85 -9.87 20.52
N LEU A 195 4.77 -8.93 20.49
CA LEU A 195 5.43 -8.45 19.29
C LEU A 195 6.65 -9.33 19.05
N CYS A 196 6.61 -10.16 18.00
CA CYS A 196 7.70 -11.09 17.68
C CYS A 196 8.84 -10.33 17.00
N GLU A 197 9.93 -10.15 17.70
CA GLU A 197 11.13 -9.48 17.16
C GLU A 197 11.97 -10.41 16.28
N ASN A 198 11.93 -11.71 16.55
CA ASN A 198 12.67 -12.74 15.84
C ASN A 198 11.82 -13.45 14.77
N TYR A 199 12.45 -14.35 14.00
CA TYR A 199 11.79 -15.08 12.91
C TYR A 199 10.92 -16.26 13.39
N VAL A 200 11.10 -16.75 14.61
CA VAL A 200 10.39 -17.93 15.15
C VAL A 200 8.86 -17.73 15.11
N GLY A 201 8.40 -16.51 15.37
CA GLY A 201 6.97 -16.20 15.25
C GLY A 201 6.38 -16.43 13.86
N LEU A 202 7.18 -16.28 12.79
CA LEU A 202 6.71 -16.55 11.43
C LEU A 202 6.43 -18.02 11.18
N ASP A 203 7.21 -18.93 11.78
CA ASP A 203 6.99 -20.38 11.68
C ASP A 203 5.67 -20.81 12.31
N GLU A 204 5.30 -20.16 13.39
CA GLU A 204 4.04 -20.42 14.09
C GLU A 204 2.84 -19.75 13.39
N PHE A 205 3.04 -18.55 12.83
CA PHE A 205 2.00 -17.80 12.15
C PHE A 205 1.65 -18.36 10.77
N TYR A 206 2.65 -18.86 10.04
CA TYR A 206 2.49 -19.26 8.65
C TYR A 206 1.49 -20.41 8.42
N PRO A 207 1.46 -21.47 9.26
CA PRO A 207 0.42 -22.51 9.19
C PRO A 207 -1.01 -21.94 9.34
N ILE A 208 -1.20 -21.01 10.29
CA ILE A 208 -2.49 -20.33 10.50
C ILE A 208 -2.86 -19.52 9.25
N LEU A 209 -1.90 -18.82 8.65
CA LEU A 209 -2.11 -18.07 7.41
C LEU A 209 -2.50 -19.01 6.25
N LEU A 210 -1.84 -20.15 6.10
CA LEU A 210 -2.16 -21.13 5.06
C LEU A 210 -3.60 -21.65 5.20
N GLU A 211 -3.99 -22.04 6.40
CA GLU A 211 -5.34 -22.55 6.67
C GLU A 211 -6.42 -21.48 6.40
N ASN A 212 -6.21 -20.26 6.88
CA ASN A 212 -7.15 -19.16 6.61
C ASN A 212 -7.32 -18.90 5.11
N LYS A 213 -6.22 -18.89 4.34
CA LYS A 213 -6.30 -18.68 2.90
C LYS A 213 -6.97 -19.86 2.19
N ALA A 214 -6.68 -21.08 2.60
CA ALA A 214 -7.30 -22.28 2.02
C ALA A 214 -8.83 -22.30 2.20
N ARG A 215 -9.35 -21.86 3.36
CA ARG A 215 -10.79 -21.73 3.63
C ARG A 215 -11.51 -20.81 2.63
N HIS A 216 -10.79 -19.86 2.07
CA HIS A 216 -11.30 -18.93 1.06
C HIS A 216 -10.86 -19.29 -0.37
N GLY A 217 -10.39 -20.52 -0.61
CA GLY A 217 -9.93 -20.97 -1.93
C GLY A 217 -8.74 -20.19 -2.48
N ALA A 218 -7.95 -19.54 -1.60
CA ALA A 218 -6.84 -18.68 -1.97
C ALA A 218 -5.51 -19.22 -1.40
N LYS A 219 -4.40 -18.69 -1.90
CA LYS A 219 -3.05 -18.90 -1.37
C LYS A 219 -2.51 -17.59 -0.78
N PRO A 220 -1.62 -17.64 0.21
CA PRO A 220 -0.88 -16.46 0.62
C PRO A 220 -0.13 -15.81 -0.55
N THR A 221 0.00 -14.50 -0.51
CA THR A 221 0.82 -13.75 -1.50
C THR A 221 2.30 -14.07 -1.37
N HIS A 222 2.74 -14.41 -0.16
CA HIS A 222 4.13 -14.70 0.18
C HIS A 222 4.28 -16.15 0.62
N THR A 223 5.37 -16.78 0.24
CA THR A 223 5.89 -17.98 0.89
C THR A 223 6.52 -17.61 2.23
N LEU A 224 6.79 -18.61 3.09
CA LEU A 224 7.49 -18.39 4.35
C LEU A 224 8.90 -17.81 4.12
N ASP A 225 9.62 -18.34 3.13
CA ASP A 225 10.97 -17.86 2.77
C ASP A 225 10.93 -16.40 2.29
N GLU A 226 9.89 -16.00 1.54
CA GLU A 226 9.68 -14.60 1.14
C GLU A 226 9.41 -13.71 2.35
N LEU A 227 8.65 -14.16 3.35
CA LEU A 227 8.45 -13.41 4.59
C LEU A 227 9.73 -13.26 5.39
N TYR A 228 10.56 -14.30 5.48
CA TYR A 228 11.90 -14.20 6.08
C TYR A 228 12.78 -13.21 5.34
N ARG A 229 12.79 -13.28 4.02
CA ARG A 229 13.57 -12.35 3.19
C ARG A 229 13.10 -10.90 3.37
N LEU A 230 11.79 -10.66 3.37
CA LEU A 230 11.21 -9.34 3.65
C LEU A 230 11.63 -8.82 5.03
N LYS A 231 11.46 -9.62 6.07
CA LYS A 231 11.85 -9.21 7.44
C LYS A 231 13.34 -8.88 7.54
N ARG A 232 14.21 -9.63 6.85
CA ARG A 232 15.66 -9.36 6.81
C ARG A 232 16.01 -8.08 6.08
N LEU A 233 15.35 -7.82 4.91
CA LEU A 233 15.61 -6.63 4.10
C LEU A 233 15.04 -5.37 4.73
N LEU A 234 13.93 -5.49 5.46
CA LEU A 234 13.12 -4.39 5.99
C LEU A 234 12.76 -4.62 7.47
N PRO A 235 13.77 -4.80 8.37
CA PRO A 235 13.50 -5.17 9.77
C PRO A 235 12.65 -4.13 10.51
N ASP A 236 12.79 -2.85 10.15
CA ASP A 236 12.08 -1.73 10.78
C ASP A 236 10.69 -1.47 10.17
N HIS A 237 10.27 -2.30 9.20
CA HIS A 237 9.01 -2.13 8.49
C HIS A 237 8.08 -3.34 8.62
N ILE A 238 8.57 -4.52 9.01
CA ILE A 238 7.79 -5.75 9.07
C ILE A 238 7.66 -6.19 10.53
N PHE A 239 6.43 -6.21 11.04
CA PHE A 239 6.12 -6.51 12.43
C PHE A 239 5.08 -7.64 12.50
N LEU A 240 5.32 -8.61 13.36
CA LEU A 240 4.38 -9.70 13.62
C LEU A 240 3.91 -9.65 15.07
N PHE A 241 2.60 -9.62 15.25
CA PHE A 241 1.93 -9.73 16.53
C PHE A 241 1.28 -11.11 16.61
N LEU A 242 1.58 -11.89 17.65
CA LEU A 242 0.95 -13.18 17.90
C LEU A 242 0.08 -13.13 19.15
N VAL A 243 -1.09 -13.73 19.05
CA VAL A 243 -1.96 -14.06 20.19
C VAL A 243 -1.73 -15.51 20.55
N ARG A 244 -1.43 -15.74 21.82
CA ARG A 244 -1.18 -17.11 22.36
C ARG A 244 -2.19 -17.45 23.43
N LEU A 245 -2.65 -18.68 23.41
CA LEU A 245 -3.42 -19.30 24.49
C LEU A 245 -2.54 -20.40 25.10
N LYS A 246 -2.18 -20.26 26.39
CA LYS A 246 -1.29 -21.20 27.11
C LYS A 246 -0.01 -21.50 26.31
N GLY A 247 0.57 -20.49 25.68
CA GLY A 247 1.79 -20.61 24.88
C GLY A 247 1.59 -21.03 23.41
N LYS A 248 0.45 -21.62 23.02
CA LYS A 248 0.14 -21.96 21.61
C LYS A 248 -0.29 -20.72 20.85
N ALA A 249 0.30 -20.45 19.69
CA ALA A 249 -0.18 -19.40 18.79
C ALA A 249 -1.56 -19.76 18.23
N ILE A 250 -2.55 -18.86 18.40
CA ILE A 250 -3.95 -19.07 17.97
C ILE A 250 -4.43 -17.99 17.00
N GLY A 251 -3.59 -17.04 16.66
CA GLY A 251 -3.86 -15.98 15.71
C GLY A 251 -2.83 -14.87 15.78
N GLY A 252 -2.91 -13.93 14.88
CA GLY A 252 -1.97 -12.83 14.84
C GLY A 252 -2.21 -11.85 13.68
N SER A 253 -1.37 -10.84 13.64
CA SER A 253 -1.35 -9.83 12.59
C SER A 253 0.08 -9.58 12.10
N LEU A 254 0.30 -9.75 10.80
CA LEU A 254 1.50 -9.27 10.14
C LEU A 254 1.24 -7.84 9.67
N VAL A 255 2.00 -6.90 10.23
CA VAL A 255 1.81 -5.45 10.03
C VAL A 255 3.01 -4.88 9.30
N PHE A 256 2.75 -4.07 8.30
CA PHE A 256 3.75 -3.33 7.54
C PHE A 256 3.70 -1.86 7.92
N LEU A 257 4.81 -1.31 8.43
CA LEU A 257 4.98 0.13 8.61
C LEU A 257 5.36 0.72 7.25
N CYS A 258 4.36 1.15 6.49
CA CYS A 258 4.53 1.51 5.08
C CYS A 258 5.32 2.80 4.90
N ASN A 259 5.08 3.77 5.76
CA ASN A 259 5.81 5.04 5.88
C ASN A 259 5.49 5.66 7.25
N ALA A 260 5.91 6.89 7.49
CA ALA A 260 5.65 7.59 8.76
C ALA A 260 4.16 7.92 9.02
N GLN A 261 3.27 7.78 8.02
CA GLN A 261 1.85 8.10 8.15
C GLN A 261 0.98 6.87 8.39
N VAL A 262 1.36 5.70 7.83
CA VAL A 262 0.46 4.55 7.73
C VAL A 262 1.16 3.25 8.07
N ALA A 263 0.55 2.50 9.00
CA ALA A 263 0.76 1.08 9.15
C ALA A 263 -0.36 0.31 8.42
N LEU A 264 -0.03 -0.84 7.82
CA LEU A 264 -0.97 -1.71 7.11
C LEU A 264 -1.02 -3.08 7.78
N CYS A 265 -2.18 -3.50 8.25
CA CYS A 265 -2.43 -4.90 8.61
C CYS A 265 -2.51 -5.74 7.34
N PHE A 266 -1.38 -6.31 6.92
CA PHE A 266 -1.30 -7.06 5.67
C PHE A 266 -1.98 -8.43 5.78
N TYR A 267 -1.76 -9.12 6.90
CA TYR A 267 -2.45 -10.36 7.25
C TYR A 267 -3.02 -10.25 8.67
N ASN A 268 -4.31 -10.55 8.84
CA ASN A 268 -4.97 -10.74 10.12
C ASN A 268 -5.60 -12.13 10.11
N MET A 269 -5.02 -13.08 10.83
CA MET A 269 -5.35 -14.50 10.72
C MET A 269 -5.57 -15.13 12.09
N LEU A 270 -6.49 -16.07 12.15
CA LEU A 270 -6.75 -16.86 13.38
C LEU A 270 -6.85 -18.34 13.05
N ASP A 271 -6.52 -19.16 14.04
CA ASP A 271 -6.89 -20.56 14.08
C ASP A 271 -8.36 -20.64 14.48
N TYR A 272 -9.22 -21.11 13.58
CA TYR A 272 -10.68 -21.10 13.76
C TYR A 272 -11.16 -22.00 14.90
N GLU A 273 -10.36 -23.00 15.31
CA GLU A 273 -10.67 -23.77 16.51
C GLU A 273 -10.72 -22.91 17.79
N PHE A 274 -10.03 -21.76 17.75
CA PHE A 274 -9.95 -20.81 18.85
C PHE A 274 -10.74 -19.52 18.62
N GLU A 275 -11.65 -19.48 17.64
CA GLU A 275 -12.44 -18.27 17.32
C GLU A 275 -13.20 -17.72 18.55
N ALA A 276 -13.69 -18.59 19.42
CA ALA A 276 -14.39 -18.23 20.65
C ALA A 276 -13.56 -17.37 21.63
N TYR A 277 -12.25 -17.39 21.50
CA TYR A 277 -11.31 -16.55 22.27
C TYR A 277 -11.09 -15.17 21.68
N HIS A 278 -11.70 -14.85 20.55
CA HIS A 278 -11.64 -13.55 19.85
C HIS A 278 -10.23 -13.01 19.57
N PRO A 279 -9.26 -13.82 19.08
CA PRO A 279 -7.86 -13.40 18.98
C PRO A 279 -7.68 -12.18 18.07
N ILE A 280 -8.50 -12.03 17.01
CA ILE A 280 -8.38 -10.86 16.10
C ILE A 280 -8.82 -9.57 16.79
N HIS A 281 -9.85 -9.60 17.64
CA HIS A 281 -10.24 -8.42 18.40
C HIS A 281 -9.12 -7.98 19.35
N TYR A 282 -8.45 -8.96 19.98
CA TYR A 282 -7.38 -8.70 20.91
C TYR A 282 -6.14 -8.13 20.20
N VAL A 283 -5.70 -8.75 19.08
CA VAL A 283 -4.53 -8.25 18.33
C VAL A 283 -4.79 -6.90 17.70
N MET A 284 -5.98 -6.63 17.17
CA MET A 284 -6.32 -5.33 16.59
C MET A 284 -6.20 -4.21 17.61
N ASN A 285 -6.65 -4.42 18.84
CA ASN A 285 -6.47 -3.45 19.91
C ASN A 285 -4.97 -3.15 20.15
N LYS A 286 -4.13 -4.19 20.21
CA LYS A 286 -2.68 -4.03 20.39
C LYS A 286 -2.03 -3.30 19.23
N VAL A 287 -2.38 -3.66 17.99
CA VAL A 287 -1.82 -3.05 16.78
C VAL A 287 -2.21 -1.58 16.65
N VAL A 288 -3.45 -1.20 17.00
CA VAL A 288 -3.88 0.22 17.01
C VAL A 288 -3.02 1.04 17.97
N HIS A 289 -2.85 0.60 19.21
CA HIS A 289 -2.02 1.31 20.18
C HIS A 289 -0.55 1.35 19.78
N TRP A 290 -0.04 0.28 19.18
CA TRP A 290 1.31 0.26 18.63
C TRP A 290 1.47 1.24 17.46
N ALA A 291 0.52 1.30 16.53
CA ALA A 291 0.57 2.25 15.42
C ALA A 291 0.55 3.72 15.91
N ILE A 292 -0.27 4.01 16.94
CA ILE A 292 -0.27 5.32 17.61
C ILE A 292 1.11 5.60 18.21
N SER A 293 1.73 4.65 18.92
CA SER A 293 3.06 4.81 19.51
C SER A 293 4.17 5.03 18.48
N LYS A 294 3.96 4.56 17.23
CA LYS A 294 4.84 4.82 16.08
C LYS A 294 4.57 6.16 15.39
N GLY A 295 3.58 6.93 15.87
CA GLY A 295 3.20 8.22 15.28
C GLY A 295 2.41 8.12 13.99
N CYS A 296 1.86 6.93 13.66
CA CYS A 296 1.02 6.76 12.48
C CYS A 296 -0.28 7.57 12.62
N LYS A 297 -0.74 8.13 11.50
CA LYS A 297 -2.06 8.79 11.40
C LYS A 297 -3.17 7.84 11.00
N TYR A 298 -2.83 6.74 10.34
CA TYR A 298 -3.79 5.75 9.88
C TYR A 298 -3.26 4.33 10.10
N LEU A 299 -4.19 3.43 10.42
CA LEU A 299 -3.99 1.98 10.31
C LEU A 299 -4.88 1.47 9.19
N ASP A 300 -4.28 1.16 8.04
CA ASP A 300 -4.98 0.51 6.92
C ASP A 300 -5.18 -0.97 7.26
N ILE A 301 -6.40 -1.45 7.17
CA ILE A 301 -6.75 -2.85 7.42
C ILE A 301 -7.20 -3.58 6.13
N GLY A 302 -6.77 -3.03 5.00
CA GLY A 302 -6.83 -3.66 3.69
C GLY A 302 -8.17 -3.58 2.99
N VAL A 303 -8.22 -4.14 1.79
CA VAL A 303 -9.39 -4.13 0.90
C VAL A 303 -10.57 -4.93 1.44
N SER A 304 -11.76 -4.58 1.00
CA SER A 304 -13.04 -5.14 1.47
C SER A 304 -13.98 -5.50 0.31
N GLN A 305 -13.42 -5.97 -0.80
CA GLN A 305 -14.18 -6.52 -1.91
C GLN A 305 -14.31 -8.04 -1.80
N ASN A 306 -15.38 -8.56 -2.39
CA ASN A 306 -15.50 -9.98 -2.72
C ASN A 306 -14.81 -10.24 -4.07
N VAL A 307 -13.52 -10.52 -4.04
CA VAL A 307 -12.70 -10.76 -5.25
C VAL A 307 -13.09 -12.04 -6.02
N GLN A 308 -13.90 -12.91 -5.43
CA GLN A 308 -14.41 -14.12 -6.07
C GLN A 308 -15.73 -13.88 -6.82
N HIS A 309 -16.35 -12.71 -6.63
CA HIS A 309 -17.58 -12.35 -7.32
C HIS A 309 -17.26 -11.94 -8.77
N GLU A 310 -18.18 -12.23 -9.70
CA GLU A 310 -18.04 -11.84 -11.12
C GLU A 310 -17.74 -10.34 -11.27
N ASN A 311 -18.48 -9.50 -10.56
CA ASN A 311 -18.11 -8.10 -10.39
C ASN A 311 -17.12 -7.95 -9.23
N GLN A 312 -15.85 -7.78 -9.56
CA GLN A 312 -14.76 -7.63 -8.59
C GLN A 312 -14.89 -6.39 -7.68
N MET A 313 -15.78 -5.45 -8.01
CA MET A 313 -16.09 -4.31 -7.16
C MET A 313 -17.17 -4.61 -6.10
N THR A 314 -17.73 -5.82 -6.08
CA THR A 314 -18.76 -6.21 -5.11
C THR A 314 -18.23 -6.11 -3.68
N PRO A 315 -18.90 -5.36 -2.79
CA PRO A 315 -18.46 -5.23 -1.40
C PRO A 315 -18.59 -6.56 -0.65
N ALA A 316 -17.59 -6.89 0.17
CA ALA A 316 -17.67 -7.98 1.15
C ALA A 316 -18.30 -7.46 2.44
N TYR A 317 -19.64 -7.42 2.50
CA TYR A 317 -20.38 -6.76 3.57
C TYR A 317 -20.00 -7.24 4.98
N SER A 318 -19.89 -8.54 5.20
CA SER A 318 -19.50 -9.10 6.50
C SER A 318 -18.09 -8.65 6.92
N LEU A 319 -17.18 -8.55 5.96
CA LEU A 319 -15.83 -8.05 6.22
C LEU A 319 -15.83 -6.55 6.51
N ILE A 320 -16.65 -5.77 5.82
CA ILE A 320 -16.86 -4.33 6.08
C ILE A 320 -17.38 -4.12 7.48
N GLU A 321 -18.49 -4.79 7.84
CA GLU A 321 -19.08 -4.72 9.18
C GLU A 321 -18.10 -5.12 10.28
N PHE A 322 -17.27 -6.15 10.02
CA PHE A 322 -16.22 -6.53 10.96
C PHE A 322 -15.20 -5.39 11.15
N LYS A 323 -14.73 -4.78 10.07
CA LYS A 323 -13.76 -3.69 10.10
C LYS A 323 -14.31 -2.41 10.75
N GLU A 324 -15.57 -2.10 10.50
CA GLU A 324 -16.26 -0.96 11.12
C GLU A 324 -16.37 -1.07 12.63
N LYS A 325 -16.36 -2.29 13.20
CA LYS A 325 -16.30 -2.49 14.66
C LYS A 325 -15.06 -1.85 15.30
N PHE A 326 -14.00 -1.64 14.54
CA PHE A 326 -12.75 -0.99 14.96
C PHE A 326 -12.66 0.48 14.55
N ALA A 327 -13.79 1.13 14.27
CA ALA A 327 -13.88 2.52 13.78
C ALA A 327 -13.24 2.75 12.40
N ALA A 328 -13.01 1.70 11.61
CA ALA A 328 -12.48 1.84 10.26
C ALA A 328 -13.52 2.45 9.31
N LYS A 329 -13.05 3.23 8.35
CA LYS A 329 -13.87 3.84 7.29
C LYS A 329 -13.27 3.55 5.92
N GLY A 330 -14.13 3.60 4.91
CA GLY A 330 -13.76 3.32 3.54
C GLY A 330 -12.79 4.35 2.96
N VAL A 331 -11.77 3.85 2.26
CA VAL A 331 -10.80 4.63 1.50
C VAL A 331 -10.67 4.01 0.10
N LEU A 332 -10.78 4.83 -0.95
CA LEU A 332 -10.67 4.32 -2.32
C LEU A 332 -9.24 3.90 -2.65
N ARG A 333 -9.14 2.76 -3.32
CA ARG A 333 -7.93 2.25 -3.96
C ARG A 333 -8.23 2.08 -5.44
N SER A 334 -7.80 3.04 -6.25
CA SER A 334 -8.10 3.10 -7.67
C SER A 334 -6.96 2.55 -8.50
N THR A 335 -7.30 1.87 -9.60
CA THR A 335 -6.36 1.56 -10.67
C THR A 335 -6.76 2.37 -11.90
N PHE A 336 -5.85 3.19 -12.40
CA PHE A 336 -6.00 3.95 -13.63
C PHE A 336 -5.53 3.11 -14.82
N ARG A 337 -6.24 3.21 -15.94
CA ARG A 337 -5.94 2.52 -17.19
C ARG A 337 -5.88 3.49 -18.35
N LYS A 338 -4.92 3.33 -19.23
CA LYS A 338 -4.85 4.01 -20.53
C LYS A 338 -4.60 2.97 -21.62
N GLN A 339 -5.45 2.94 -22.64
CA GLN A 339 -5.15 2.32 -23.93
C GLN A 339 -4.41 3.35 -24.80
N LEU A 340 -3.37 2.90 -25.49
CA LEU A 340 -2.48 3.72 -26.31
C LEU A 340 -2.71 3.45 -27.81
#